data_2ca13c4bdfa127845bdc7085188d1a08
#
_entry.id   2ca13c4bdfa127845bdc7085188d1a08
#
_cell.length_a   1.000
_cell.length_b   1.000
_cell.length_c   1.000
_cell.angle_alpha   90.00
_cell.angle_beta   90.00
_cell.angle_gamma   90.00
#
_symmetry.space_group_name_H-M   'P 1'
#
loop_
_entity.id
_entity.type
_entity.pdbx_description
1 polymer ?
#
loop_
_entity_poly.entity_id
_entity_poly.type
_entity_poly.pdbx_seq_one_letter_code
_entity_poly.pdbx_strand_id
1 'polypeptide(L)'
;MNNIGAEPFVLNAKEVACMNTNYRTAVWTGCYMQMTVMSIAPCDDVGMEIHPDTDQIIRIEQGSGYVVMCTCKNEPQIQRPVCQGDIILVPAGIWHNVINTEKTPLKLSVLYAPPHHPKDTIHRVKSDAKEYGETEHGRENSCVQKTCR
;
A
#
# COMPACT_ATOMS: atom_id res chain seq x y z
N MET A 1 14.77 -8.84 3.95
CA MET A 1 14.01 -9.42 5.08
C MET A 1 13.33 -10.68 4.59
N ASN A 2 13.38 -11.73 5.36
CA ASN A 2 12.70 -12.97 5.00
C ASN A 2 11.28 -12.95 5.56
N ASN A 3 10.35 -13.57 4.85
CA ASN A 3 9.00 -13.83 5.36
C ASN A 3 9.09 -14.60 6.69
N ILE A 4 8.43 -14.08 7.73
CA ILE A 4 8.42 -14.69 9.06
C ILE A 4 7.49 -15.92 9.11
N GLY A 5 6.71 -16.15 8.08
CA GLY A 5 5.72 -17.23 8.03
C GLY A 5 4.43 -16.89 8.76
N ALA A 6 3.74 -17.93 9.27
CA ALA A 6 2.47 -17.80 9.99
C ALA A 6 2.61 -17.96 11.50
N GLU A 7 3.81 -18.10 12.01
CA GLU A 7 4.07 -18.34 13.43
C GLU A 7 3.81 -17.08 14.27
N PRO A 8 3.50 -17.23 15.56
CA PRO A 8 3.41 -16.08 16.46
C PRO A 8 4.72 -15.29 16.45
N PHE A 9 4.62 -13.98 16.24
CA PHE A 9 5.78 -13.11 16.13
C PHE A 9 5.52 -11.72 16.68
N VAL A 10 6.57 -11.06 17.15
CA VAL A 10 6.54 -9.66 17.59
C VAL A 10 7.57 -8.88 16.79
N LEU A 11 7.15 -7.78 16.18
CA LEU A 11 8.03 -6.91 15.41
C LEU A 11 7.70 -5.44 15.66
N ASN A 12 8.66 -4.58 15.37
CA ASN A 12 8.43 -3.15 15.30
C ASN A 12 8.08 -2.78 13.86
N ALA A 13 6.82 -2.42 13.62
CA ALA A 13 6.31 -2.17 12.26
C ALA A 13 7.07 -1.04 11.55
N LYS A 14 7.39 0.04 12.29
CA LYS A 14 8.17 1.16 11.76
C LYS A 14 9.58 0.73 11.34
N GLU A 15 10.27 0.00 12.20
CA GLU A 15 11.62 -0.49 11.91
C GLU A 15 11.63 -1.37 10.66
N VAL A 16 10.73 -2.35 10.60
CA VAL A 16 10.60 -3.26 9.47
C VAL A 16 10.29 -2.52 8.17
N ALA A 17 9.35 -1.59 8.20
CA ALA A 17 8.99 -0.79 7.03
C ALA A 17 10.15 0.12 6.58
N CYS A 18 10.85 0.75 7.51
CA CYS A 18 11.99 1.63 7.19
C CYS A 18 13.17 0.87 6.59
N MET A 19 13.42 -0.35 7.06
CA MET A 19 14.49 -1.21 6.52
C MET A 19 14.14 -1.79 5.15
N ASN A 20 12.86 -1.90 4.80
CA ASN A 20 12.43 -2.43 3.52
C ASN A 20 12.72 -1.45 2.38
N THR A 21 13.42 -1.92 1.35
CA THR A 21 13.72 -1.16 0.13
C THR A 21 12.91 -1.62 -1.07
N ASN A 22 12.18 -2.73 -0.94
CA ASN A 22 11.33 -3.24 -2.01
C ASN A 22 10.03 -2.43 -2.10
N TYR A 23 9.46 -2.39 -3.28
CA TYR A 23 8.12 -1.82 -3.47
C TYR A 23 7.11 -2.49 -2.54
N ARG A 24 7.11 -3.84 -2.44
CA ARG A 24 6.29 -4.62 -1.50
C ARG A 24 7.01 -5.86 -1.03
N THR A 25 6.94 -6.13 0.25
CA THR A 25 7.43 -7.39 0.86
C THR A 25 6.35 -7.94 1.78
N ALA A 26 5.90 -9.17 1.54
CA ALA A 26 5.04 -9.89 2.49
C ALA A 26 5.89 -10.30 3.69
N VAL A 27 5.50 -9.85 4.88
CA VAL A 27 6.24 -10.07 6.12
C VAL A 27 5.68 -11.25 6.89
N TRP A 28 4.35 -11.32 7.00
CA TRP A 28 3.64 -12.34 7.77
C TRP A 28 2.28 -12.62 7.14
N THR A 29 1.91 -13.91 7.08
CA THR A 29 0.61 -14.33 6.52
C THR A 29 -0.02 -15.35 7.44
N GLY A 30 -1.08 -14.97 8.13
CA GLY A 30 -1.91 -15.84 8.96
C GLY A 30 -3.12 -16.39 8.20
N CYS A 31 -4.03 -17.04 8.93
CA CYS A 31 -5.25 -17.59 8.34
C CYS A 31 -6.22 -16.51 7.85
N TYR A 32 -6.32 -15.38 8.55
CA TYR A 32 -7.35 -14.37 8.33
C TYR A 32 -6.80 -12.98 8.03
N MET A 33 -5.51 -12.79 8.12
CA MET A 33 -4.87 -11.51 7.78
C MET A 33 -3.43 -11.69 7.32
N GLN A 34 -2.95 -10.68 6.64
CA GLN A 34 -1.59 -10.62 6.11
C GLN A 34 -0.99 -9.25 6.36
N MET A 35 0.29 -9.23 6.71
CA MET A 35 1.07 -7.99 6.81
C MET A 35 2.08 -7.92 5.69
N THR A 36 2.09 -6.78 5.00
CA THR A 36 3.15 -6.39 4.07
C THR A 36 3.78 -5.08 4.49
N VAL A 37 4.96 -4.80 3.99
CA VAL A 37 5.58 -3.48 4.06
C VAL A 37 5.89 -2.99 2.65
N MET A 38 5.82 -1.67 2.46
CA MET A 38 6.04 -1.06 1.15
C MET A 38 7.00 0.12 1.24
N SER A 39 7.72 0.35 0.17
CA SER A 39 8.51 1.54 -0.06
C SER A 39 8.08 2.16 -1.39
N ILE A 40 7.43 3.31 -1.31
CA ILE A 40 6.98 4.05 -2.50
C ILE A 40 8.04 5.07 -2.86
N ALA A 41 8.54 4.99 -4.09
CA ALA A 41 9.58 5.90 -4.58
C ALA A 41 9.14 7.38 -4.51
N PRO A 42 10.09 8.32 -4.44
CA PRO A 42 9.76 9.74 -4.49
C PRO A 42 8.87 10.09 -5.67
N CYS A 43 7.84 10.89 -5.42
CA CYS A 43 6.90 11.37 -6.43
C CYS A 43 6.17 10.26 -7.23
N ASP A 44 6.15 9.05 -6.69
CA ASP A 44 5.38 7.92 -7.24
C ASP A 44 4.17 7.61 -6.35
N ASP A 45 3.39 6.63 -6.72
CA ASP A 45 2.18 6.21 -6.03
C ASP A 45 2.01 4.68 -6.04
N VAL A 46 1.06 4.19 -5.27
CA VAL A 46 0.62 2.81 -5.34
C VAL A 46 -0.13 2.54 -6.64
N GLY A 47 -0.84 3.54 -7.16
CA GLY A 47 -1.79 3.43 -8.24
C GLY A 47 -3.21 3.24 -7.71
N MET A 48 -4.19 3.71 -8.48
CA MET A 48 -5.60 3.54 -8.10
C MET A 48 -5.98 2.08 -8.20
N GLU A 49 -6.39 1.48 -7.08
CA GLU A 49 -6.74 0.07 -6.99
C GLU A 49 -8.00 -0.17 -6.16
N ILE A 50 -8.60 -1.33 -6.32
CA ILE A 50 -9.76 -1.80 -5.56
C ILE A 50 -9.56 -3.26 -5.19
N HIS A 51 -9.91 -3.61 -3.95
CA HIS A 51 -9.96 -5.00 -3.48
C HIS A 51 -11.40 -5.33 -3.08
N PRO A 52 -12.15 -6.07 -3.92
CA PRO A 52 -13.58 -6.30 -3.68
C PRO A 52 -13.89 -7.08 -2.40
N ASP A 53 -12.99 -7.97 -2.02
CA ASP A 53 -13.20 -8.94 -0.94
C ASP A 53 -12.21 -8.80 0.22
N THR A 54 -11.50 -7.69 0.31
CA THR A 54 -10.43 -7.50 1.31
C THR A 54 -10.51 -6.12 1.95
N ASP A 55 -10.62 -6.07 3.25
CA ASP A 55 -10.40 -4.85 4.02
C ASP A 55 -8.90 -4.59 4.17
N GLN A 56 -8.54 -3.32 4.26
CA GLN A 56 -7.14 -2.91 4.31
C GLN A 56 -6.91 -1.84 5.38
N ILE A 57 -5.81 -1.98 6.11
CA ILE A 57 -5.29 -0.92 6.98
C ILE A 57 -3.92 -0.54 6.46
N ILE A 58 -3.74 0.72 6.08
CA ILE A 58 -2.46 1.25 5.64
C ILE A 58 -1.97 2.25 6.69
N ARG A 59 -0.80 2.01 7.24
CA ARG A 59 -0.18 2.92 8.19
C ARG A 59 1.04 3.59 7.58
N ILE A 60 1.14 4.90 7.72
CA ILE A 60 2.31 5.67 7.31
C ILE A 60 3.38 5.53 8.39
N GLU A 61 4.44 4.82 8.08
CA GLU A 61 5.53 4.56 9.02
C GLU A 61 6.64 5.62 8.95
N GLN A 62 6.85 6.19 7.76
CA GLN A 62 7.81 7.28 7.54
C GLN A 62 7.42 8.05 6.29
N GLY A 63 7.56 9.37 6.35
CA GLY A 63 7.32 10.28 5.24
C GLY A 63 5.93 10.88 5.25
N SER A 64 5.58 11.56 4.16
CA SER A 64 4.30 12.22 3.96
C SER A 64 3.79 11.94 2.56
N GLY A 65 2.49 11.95 2.41
CA GLY A 65 1.86 11.69 1.14
C GLY A 65 0.44 12.25 1.06
N TYR A 66 -0.30 11.72 0.11
CA TYR A 66 -1.68 12.10 -0.13
C TYR A 66 -2.52 10.86 -0.40
N VAL A 67 -3.69 10.77 0.21
CA VAL A 67 -4.61 9.65 0.00
C VAL A 67 -5.85 10.11 -0.76
N VAL A 68 -6.29 9.25 -1.68
CA VAL A 68 -7.57 9.38 -2.39
C VAL A 68 -8.36 8.10 -2.19
N MET A 69 -9.62 8.23 -1.78
CA MET A 69 -10.56 7.11 -1.69
C MET A 69 -11.92 7.50 -2.27
N CYS A 70 -12.56 6.57 -2.97
CA CYS A 70 -13.86 6.79 -3.59
C CYS A 70 -14.66 5.49 -3.77
N THR A 71 -15.98 5.58 -3.71
CA THR A 71 -16.87 4.45 -4.04
C THR A 71 -16.98 4.25 -5.54
N CYS A 72 -16.98 5.36 -6.29
CA CYS A 72 -16.93 5.37 -7.75
C CYS A 72 -15.60 5.97 -8.19
N LYS A 73 -14.95 5.36 -9.17
CA LYS A 73 -13.59 5.69 -9.62
C LYS A 73 -13.35 7.19 -9.91
N ASN A 74 -14.38 7.90 -10.32
CA ASN A 74 -14.30 9.30 -10.74
C ASN A 74 -14.91 10.31 -9.75
N GLU A 75 -15.33 9.86 -8.57
CA GLU A 75 -15.96 10.71 -7.55
C GLU A 75 -15.26 10.55 -6.20
N PRO A 76 -14.12 11.22 -6.00
CA PRO A 76 -13.38 11.13 -4.74
C PRO A 76 -14.21 11.62 -3.55
N GLN A 77 -14.36 10.75 -2.52
CA GLN A 77 -15.05 11.08 -1.27
C GLN A 77 -14.07 11.57 -0.21
N ILE A 78 -12.84 11.03 -0.23
CA ILE A 78 -11.78 11.41 0.68
C ILE A 78 -10.56 11.75 -0.14
N GLN A 79 -10.04 12.96 0.08
CA GLN A 79 -8.78 13.43 -0.48
C GLN A 79 -8.10 14.28 0.57
N ARG A 80 -6.98 13.80 1.10
CA ARG A 80 -6.27 14.55 2.14
C ARG A 80 -4.80 14.17 2.24
N PRO A 81 -3.95 15.08 2.76
CA PRO A 81 -2.59 14.76 3.13
C PRO A 81 -2.57 13.76 4.28
N VAL A 82 -1.54 12.91 4.30
CA VAL A 82 -1.24 11.96 5.36
C VAL A 82 0.25 12.03 5.69
N CYS A 83 0.58 11.75 6.95
CA CYS A 83 1.95 11.77 7.42
C CYS A 83 2.21 10.63 8.41
N GLN A 84 3.46 10.50 8.84
CA GLN A 84 3.87 9.46 9.80
C GLN A 84 2.92 9.38 10.99
N GLY A 85 2.46 8.18 11.29
CA GLY A 85 1.51 7.89 12.37
C GLY A 85 0.05 7.82 11.93
N ASP A 86 -0.30 8.36 10.76
CA ASP A 86 -1.66 8.26 10.23
C ASP A 86 -1.98 6.83 9.80
N ILE A 87 -3.24 6.46 9.97
CA ILE A 87 -3.81 5.18 9.53
C ILE A 87 -4.91 5.47 8.51
N ILE A 88 -4.83 4.79 7.38
CA ILE A 88 -5.83 4.84 6.32
C ILE A 88 -6.64 3.53 6.42
N LEU A 89 -7.94 3.66 6.63
CA LEU A 89 -8.87 2.54 6.75
C LEU A 89 -9.62 2.39 5.43
N VAL A 90 -9.39 1.29 4.72
CA VAL A 90 -9.94 1.04 3.40
C VAL A 90 -10.87 -0.18 3.45
N PRO A 91 -12.20 0.02 3.48
CA PRO A 91 -13.13 -1.09 3.39
C PRO A 91 -13.04 -1.81 2.04
N ALA A 92 -13.41 -3.09 2.03
CA ALA A 92 -13.55 -3.85 0.78
C ALA A 92 -14.44 -3.09 -0.23
N GLY A 93 -14.08 -3.10 -1.49
CA GLY A 93 -14.85 -2.45 -2.55
C GLY A 93 -14.64 -0.94 -2.68
N ILE A 94 -13.69 -0.35 -1.98
CA ILE A 94 -13.36 1.08 -2.08
C ILE A 94 -12.14 1.28 -2.96
N TRP A 95 -12.27 2.10 -3.99
CA TRP A 95 -11.15 2.57 -4.79
C TRP A 95 -10.24 3.45 -3.96
N HIS A 96 -8.94 3.22 -4.01
CA HIS A 96 -7.97 3.99 -3.23
C HIS A 96 -6.62 4.09 -3.91
N ASN A 97 -5.91 5.15 -3.56
CA ASN A 97 -4.52 5.38 -3.95
C ASN A 97 -3.78 6.12 -2.83
N VAL A 98 -2.53 5.78 -2.64
CA VAL A 98 -1.59 6.50 -1.77
C VAL A 98 -0.45 7.02 -2.62
N ILE A 99 -0.23 8.33 -2.55
CA ILE A 99 0.73 9.06 -3.39
C ILE A 99 1.85 9.58 -2.50
N ASN A 100 3.09 9.32 -2.87
CA ASN A 100 4.24 9.92 -2.22
C ASN A 100 4.46 11.34 -2.78
N THR A 101 4.29 12.34 -1.94
CA THR A 101 4.45 13.76 -2.33
C THR A 101 5.83 14.32 -1.97
N GLU A 102 6.71 13.49 -1.40
CA GLU A 102 8.03 13.89 -0.93
C GLU A 102 9.14 13.46 -1.91
N LYS A 103 10.34 13.97 -1.65
CA LYS A 103 11.56 13.61 -2.39
C LYS A 103 12.30 12.42 -1.77
N THR A 104 11.75 11.85 -0.73
CA THR A 104 12.26 10.66 -0.03
C THR A 104 11.23 9.54 -0.10
N PRO A 105 11.63 8.26 0.05
CA PRO A 105 10.67 7.15 0.02
C PRO A 105 9.60 7.26 1.10
N LEU A 106 8.36 6.95 0.74
CA LEU A 106 7.25 6.81 1.66
C LEU A 106 7.19 5.36 2.14
N LYS A 107 7.27 5.15 3.46
CA LYS A 107 7.29 3.81 4.06
C LYS A 107 5.94 3.48 4.68
N LEU A 108 5.39 2.35 4.28
CA LEU A 108 4.08 1.89 4.70
C LEU A 108 4.17 0.51 5.34
N SER A 109 3.34 0.27 6.36
CA SER A 109 2.91 -1.08 6.73
C SER A 109 1.45 -1.25 6.35
N VAL A 110 1.10 -2.42 5.82
CA VAL A 110 -0.23 -2.70 5.29
C VAL A 110 -0.74 -4.02 5.84
N LEU A 111 -1.96 -4.01 6.36
CA LEU A 111 -2.67 -5.20 6.80
C LEU A 111 -3.83 -5.47 5.84
N TYR A 112 -3.96 -6.73 5.42
CA TYR A 112 -5.05 -7.22 4.58
C TYR A 112 -5.85 -8.27 5.34
N ALA A 113 -7.16 -8.18 5.30
CA ALA A 113 -8.06 -9.17 5.87
C ALA A 113 -9.20 -9.46 4.88
N PRO A 114 -9.25 -10.68 4.30
CA PRO A 114 -8.29 -11.79 4.39
C PRO A 114 -6.96 -11.51 3.68
N PRO A 115 -5.97 -12.44 3.77
CA PRO A 115 -4.73 -12.35 3.00
C PRO A 115 -4.98 -12.12 1.52
N HIS A 116 -4.27 -11.16 0.91
CA HIS A 116 -4.51 -10.76 -0.48
C HIS A 116 -3.38 -11.20 -1.43
N HIS A 117 -2.13 -11.14 -0.98
CA HIS A 117 -0.97 -11.54 -1.77
C HIS A 117 -0.52 -12.96 -1.44
N PRO A 118 0.16 -13.66 -2.38
CA PRO A 118 0.89 -14.88 -2.03
C PRO A 118 1.84 -14.63 -0.85
N LYS A 119 1.95 -15.61 0.05
CA LYS A 119 2.70 -15.47 1.32
C LYS A 119 4.18 -15.06 1.16
N ASP A 120 4.79 -15.39 0.03
CA ASP A 120 6.20 -15.11 -0.24
C ASP A 120 6.41 -13.95 -1.22
N THR A 121 5.40 -13.08 -1.35
CA THR A 121 5.45 -11.95 -2.28
C THR A 121 6.59 -11.01 -1.96
N ILE A 122 7.45 -10.79 -2.95
CA ILE A 122 8.49 -9.77 -2.98
C ILE A 122 8.41 -9.07 -4.34
N HIS A 123 7.92 -7.84 -4.34
CA HIS A 123 7.96 -6.96 -5.50
C HIS A 123 9.09 -5.95 -5.28
N ARG A 124 10.17 -6.07 -6.03
CA ARG A 124 11.33 -5.16 -5.88
C ARG A 124 11.00 -3.76 -6.35
N VAL A 125 10.29 -3.68 -7.47
CA VAL A 125 9.82 -2.44 -8.10
C VAL A 125 8.32 -2.51 -8.37
N LYS A 126 7.70 -1.37 -8.58
CA LYS A 126 6.26 -1.26 -8.83
C LYS A 126 5.79 -2.09 -10.03
N SER A 127 6.60 -2.21 -11.07
CA SER A 127 6.25 -3.01 -12.25
C SER A 127 6.10 -4.51 -11.96
N ASP A 128 6.75 -5.03 -10.93
CA ASP A 128 6.62 -6.44 -10.54
C ASP A 128 5.19 -6.77 -10.09
N ALA A 129 4.49 -5.82 -9.47
CA ALA A 129 3.09 -5.97 -9.08
C ALA A 129 2.15 -6.15 -10.27
N LYS A 130 2.52 -5.63 -11.44
CA LYS A 130 1.71 -5.73 -12.66
C LYS A 130 1.75 -7.10 -13.32
N GLU A 131 2.81 -7.86 -13.13
CA GLU A 131 2.98 -9.18 -13.73
C GLU A 131 2.07 -10.25 -13.12
N TYR A 132 1.53 -10.00 -11.93
CA TYR A 132 0.69 -10.94 -11.19
C TYR A 132 -0.82 -10.65 -11.25
N GLY A 133 -1.28 -9.90 -12.24
CA GLY A 133 -2.71 -9.70 -12.49
C GLY A 133 -3.41 -8.64 -11.62
N GLU A 134 -2.67 -7.84 -10.88
CA GLU A 134 -3.23 -6.75 -10.06
C GLU A 134 -3.68 -5.54 -10.89
N THR A 135 -3.69 -5.62 -12.24
CA THR A 135 -3.67 -4.41 -13.06
C THR A 135 -4.60 -4.31 -14.23
N GLU A 136 -5.67 -5.07 -14.32
CA GLU A 136 -6.57 -4.85 -15.46
C GLU A 136 -7.52 -3.64 -15.31
N HIS A 137 -7.41 -2.85 -14.23
CA HIS A 137 -8.31 -1.71 -14.02
C HIS A 137 -7.64 -0.35 -13.98
N GLY A 138 -6.40 -0.25 -14.46
CA GLY A 138 -5.57 0.96 -14.37
C GLY A 138 -5.45 1.82 -15.62
N ARG A 139 -6.29 1.66 -16.63
CA ARG A 139 -6.31 2.60 -17.75
C ARG A 139 -7.44 3.59 -17.56
N GLU A 140 -7.05 4.82 -17.43
CA GLU A 140 -7.79 6.08 -17.33
C GLU A 140 -7.81 6.67 -15.94
N ASN A 141 -6.86 7.51 -15.65
CA ASN A 141 -6.96 8.42 -14.57
C ASN A 141 -6.28 9.67 -14.55
N SER A 142 -7.02 10.69 -14.66
CA SER A 142 -6.71 12.07 -14.40
C SER A 142 -7.29 12.62 -13.09
N CYS A 143 -7.33 11.84 -12.04
CA CYS A 143 -7.90 12.35 -10.79
C CYS A 143 -6.93 13.04 -9.85
N VAL A 144 -5.62 12.83 -10.04
CA VAL A 144 -4.62 13.57 -9.25
C VAL A 144 -3.43 13.86 -10.16
N GLN A 145 -3.24 15.11 -10.49
CA GLN A 145 -1.99 15.53 -11.11
C GLN A 145 -0.87 15.36 -10.07
N LYS A 146 0.12 14.54 -10.41
CA LYS A 146 1.34 14.43 -9.62
C LYS A 146 2.03 15.80 -9.63
N THR A 147 1.87 16.55 -8.56
CA THR A 147 2.61 17.80 -8.39
C THR A 147 3.83 17.56 -7.53
N CYS A 148 4.82 16.86 -8.08
CA CYS A 148 6.17 16.98 -7.60
C CYS A 148 6.85 18.09 -8.38
N ARG A 149 6.91 19.25 -7.80
CA ARG A 149 7.76 20.36 -8.28
C ARG A 149 9.01 20.47 -7.43
#